data_c2e822c0a9c317cc7e58720a8bfbbf56
#
_entry.id   c2e822c0a9c317cc7e58720a8bfbbf56
#
_cell.length_a   1.000
_cell.length_b   1.000
_cell.length_c   1.000
_cell.angle_alpha   90.00
_cell.angle_beta   90.00
_cell.angle_gamma   90.00
#
_symmetry.space_group_name_H-M   'P 1'
#
loop_
_entity.id
_entity.type
_entity.pdbx_description
1 polymer ?
#
loop_
_entity_poly.entity_id
_entity_poly.type
_entity_poly.pdbx_seq_one_letter_code
_entity_poly.pdbx_strand_id
1 'polypeptide(L)'
;MEKALHLTESTYKAMQERGYQCHAVLARETRQWGTAFMNRLAGGRAVDFDSIQHKVLYAVDKGSAVADTVGKSFDLVPGTFCLTVGGQELQYKQDGNVTYFGGDQNESHYRFKIEYDGAADSFTWKINEPVSNFAPVKLSYTVKLAGTPAAGTHGVMDLNGDGYVDDTTTHVDVSKALYTNESAILTPVATDGEQGEALEFPKPSVSYTAAAYYYSEPPAPVKRTVSPTTFDAGIAVYAEVAALSLAGAVKLCGRRGRRDA
;
A
#
# COMPACT_ATOMS: atom_id res chain seq x y z
N MET A 1 26.21 44.93 12.71
CA MET A 1 25.80 43.64 13.27
C MET A 1 24.42 43.72 13.92
N GLU A 2 24.14 44.67 14.82
CA GLU A 2 22.81 44.79 15.47
C GLU A 2 21.64 44.92 14.52
N LYS A 3 21.72 45.67 13.44
CA LYS A 3 20.64 45.77 12.44
C LYS A 3 20.30 44.41 11.80
N ALA A 4 21.30 43.57 11.52
CA ALA A 4 21.09 42.26 10.95
C ALA A 4 20.40 41.30 11.95
N LEU A 5 20.83 41.34 13.21
CA LEU A 5 20.21 40.56 14.27
C LEU A 5 18.76 40.97 14.51
N HIS A 6 18.47 42.25 14.54
CA HIS A 6 17.11 42.75 14.69
C HIS A 6 16.23 42.41 13.51
N LEU A 7 16.74 42.45 12.27
CA LEU A 7 16.00 42.06 11.09
C LEU A 7 15.67 40.53 11.13
N THR A 8 16.64 39.71 11.51
CA THR A 8 16.43 38.27 11.66
C THR A 8 15.35 37.95 12.69
N GLU A 9 15.39 38.63 13.85
CA GLU A 9 14.42 38.46 14.92
C GLU A 9 13.00 38.90 14.51
N SER A 10 12.88 40.02 13.82
CA SER A 10 11.58 40.49 13.31
C SER A 10 11.01 39.59 12.23
N THR A 11 11.87 39.09 11.32
CA THR A 11 11.46 38.13 10.29
C THR A 11 10.99 36.81 10.92
N TYR A 12 11.72 36.28 11.90
CA TYR A 12 11.39 35.06 12.61
C TYR A 12 10.01 35.19 13.28
N LYS A 13 9.75 36.27 13.99
CA LYS A 13 8.42 36.53 14.60
C LYS A 13 7.32 36.66 13.55
N ALA A 14 7.56 37.41 12.47
CA ALA A 14 6.58 37.58 11.41
C ALA A 14 6.21 36.23 10.73
N MET A 15 7.14 35.31 10.64
CA MET A 15 6.84 33.96 10.16
C MET A 15 6.00 33.16 11.15
N GLN A 16 6.33 33.23 12.43
CA GLN A 16 5.50 32.57 13.48
C GLN A 16 4.06 33.12 13.51
N GLU A 17 3.89 34.43 13.39
CA GLU A 17 2.58 35.09 13.33
C GLU A 17 1.76 34.65 12.10
N ARG A 18 2.41 34.21 11.03
CA ARG A 18 1.77 33.62 9.83
C ARG A 18 1.47 32.12 9.97
N GLY A 19 1.72 31.54 11.15
CA GLY A 19 1.46 30.12 11.41
C GLY A 19 2.59 29.17 11.03
N TYR A 20 3.77 29.68 10.63
CA TYR A 20 4.92 28.81 10.36
C TYR A 20 5.55 28.33 11.66
N GLN A 21 5.86 27.03 11.74
CA GLN A 21 6.67 26.49 12.83
C GLN A 21 8.15 26.87 12.57
N CYS A 22 8.68 27.73 13.38
CA CYS A 22 10.04 28.23 13.26
C CYS A 22 10.91 27.69 14.39
N HIS A 23 12.04 27.07 14.06
CA HIS A 23 12.97 26.51 15.03
C HIS A 23 14.33 27.20 14.93
N ALA A 24 14.87 27.67 16.05
CA ALA A 24 16.23 28.16 16.15
C ALA A 24 17.15 26.97 16.51
N VAL A 25 18.04 26.60 15.60
CA VAL A 25 18.87 25.39 15.69
C VAL A 25 20.32 25.75 15.89
N LEU A 26 20.95 25.11 16.86
CA LEU A 26 22.43 25.13 17.05
C LEU A 26 22.98 23.82 16.45
N ALA A 27 23.47 23.92 15.20
CA ALA A 27 24.15 22.80 14.55
C ALA A 27 25.52 22.48 15.19
N ARG A 28 26.09 23.41 15.94
CA ARG A 28 27.34 23.28 16.68
C ARG A 28 27.37 24.33 17.78
N GLU A 29 27.92 24.00 18.94
CA GLU A 29 28.21 25.00 19.95
C GLU A 29 29.14 26.08 19.38
N THR A 30 28.64 27.30 19.38
CA THR A 30 29.34 28.47 18.85
C THR A 30 29.83 29.36 20.02
N ARG A 31 30.51 30.49 19.70
CA ARG A 31 30.82 31.48 20.69
C ARG A 31 29.57 31.96 21.44
N GLN A 32 29.72 32.31 22.72
CA GLN A 32 28.62 32.66 23.63
C GLN A 32 27.54 33.58 23.04
N TRP A 33 27.90 34.56 22.20
CA TRP A 33 26.91 35.46 21.60
C TRP A 33 26.00 34.77 20.59
N GLY A 34 26.50 33.80 19.82
CA GLY A 34 25.72 33.05 18.85
C GLY A 34 24.69 32.15 19.56
N THR A 35 25.12 31.46 20.58
CA THR A 35 24.22 30.66 21.42
C THR A 35 23.17 31.49 22.11
N ALA A 36 23.55 32.65 22.68
CA ALA A 36 22.60 33.56 23.31
C ALA A 36 21.57 34.12 22.33
N PHE A 37 21.99 34.44 21.09
CA PHE A 37 21.09 34.92 20.06
C PHE A 37 20.10 33.83 19.63
N MET A 38 20.55 32.60 19.40
CA MET A 38 19.70 31.52 19.00
C MET A 38 18.72 31.13 20.13
N ASN A 39 19.15 31.13 21.38
CA ASN A 39 18.28 30.93 22.53
C ASN A 39 17.19 32.01 22.62
N ARG A 40 17.53 33.27 22.33
CA ARG A 40 16.54 34.35 22.31
C ARG A 40 15.52 34.20 21.18
N LEU A 41 15.95 33.78 19.98
CA LEU A 41 15.03 33.46 18.88
C LEU A 41 14.07 32.32 19.24
N ALA A 42 14.56 31.30 19.91
CA ALA A 42 13.77 30.16 20.36
C ALA A 42 12.79 30.49 21.50
N GLY A 43 12.88 31.72 22.08
CA GLY A 43 12.08 32.04 23.28
C GLY A 43 12.52 31.27 24.52
N GLY A 44 13.71 30.68 24.52
CA GLY A 44 14.26 29.87 25.58
C GLY A 44 15.57 29.21 25.16
N ARG A 45 15.66 27.91 25.26
CA ARG A 45 16.84 27.14 24.78
C ARG A 45 16.67 26.80 23.31
N ALA A 46 17.62 27.16 22.45
CA ALA A 46 17.68 26.68 21.09
C ALA A 46 17.82 25.14 21.08
N VAL A 47 17.10 24.49 20.17
CA VAL A 47 17.12 23.03 20.06
C VAL A 47 18.36 22.57 19.30
N ASP A 48 18.88 21.41 19.65
CA ASP A 48 19.90 20.75 18.86
C ASP A 48 19.30 20.16 17.58
N PHE A 49 20.15 19.79 16.63
CA PHE A 49 19.69 19.28 15.34
C PHE A 49 18.93 17.95 15.47
N ASP A 50 19.39 17.09 16.40
CA ASP A 50 18.75 15.77 16.62
C ASP A 50 17.35 15.93 17.20
N SER A 51 17.16 16.85 18.16
CA SER A 51 15.84 17.17 18.71
C SER A 51 14.86 17.69 17.66
N ILE A 52 15.35 18.47 16.68
CA ILE A 52 14.51 18.90 15.56
C ILE A 52 14.21 17.74 14.63
N GLN A 53 15.20 16.95 14.28
CA GLN A 53 15.01 15.78 13.45
C GLN A 53 13.92 14.89 14.04
N HIS A 54 13.96 14.59 15.33
CA HIS A 54 12.96 13.81 16.00
C HIS A 54 11.58 14.49 16.06
N LYS A 55 11.50 15.77 16.38
CA LYS A 55 10.21 16.47 16.53
C LYS A 55 9.55 16.84 15.20
N VAL A 56 10.32 17.16 14.17
CA VAL A 56 9.79 17.65 12.88
C VAL A 56 9.65 16.51 11.86
N LEU A 57 10.56 15.54 11.87
CA LEU A 57 10.59 14.48 10.86
C LEU A 57 9.83 13.21 11.29
N TYR A 58 9.65 13.01 12.58
CA TYR A 58 9.04 11.81 13.12
C TYR A 58 7.79 12.13 13.95
N ALA A 59 6.80 12.74 13.28
CA ALA A 59 5.46 12.88 13.87
C ALA A 59 4.75 11.52 14.02
N VAL A 60 5.22 10.51 13.29
CA VAL A 60 4.76 9.13 13.34
C VAL A 60 5.97 8.26 13.67
N ASP A 61 5.96 7.65 14.84
CA ASP A 61 7.04 6.82 15.35
C ASP A 61 6.50 5.50 15.93
N LYS A 62 7.35 4.74 16.54
CA LYS A 62 7.03 3.48 17.22
C LYS A 62 5.81 3.64 18.14
N GLY A 63 4.84 2.77 17.97
CA GLY A 63 3.57 2.79 18.68
C GLY A 63 2.43 3.40 17.89
N SER A 64 2.72 4.11 16.79
CA SER A 64 1.68 4.56 15.87
C SER A 64 0.96 3.38 15.21
N ALA A 65 -0.31 3.55 14.94
CA ALA A 65 -1.11 2.52 14.27
C ALA A 65 -2.11 3.12 13.28
N VAL A 66 -2.40 2.38 12.21
CA VAL A 66 -3.50 2.65 11.30
C VAL A 66 -4.52 1.53 11.45
N ALA A 67 -5.76 1.88 11.75
CA ALA A 67 -6.89 0.97 11.71
C ALA A 67 -7.64 1.22 10.40
N ASP A 68 -7.77 0.18 9.57
CA ASP A 68 -8.46 0.25 8.28
C ASP A 68 -9.57 -0.81 8.22
N THR A 69 -10.73 -0.43 7.72
CA THR A 69 -11.87 -1.30 7.48
C THR A 69 -12.21 -1.22 6.01
N VAL A 70 -12.22 -2.36 5.34
CA VAL A 70 -12.53 -2.47 3.91
C VAL A 70 -13.97 -2.02 3.65
N GLY A 71 -14.21 -1.41 2.50
CA GLY A 71 -15.55 -0.95 2.10
C GLY A 71 -16.50 -2.12 1.86
N LYS A 72 -17.76 -1.99 2.28
CA LYS A 72 -18.79 -3.06 2.27
C LYS A 72 -19.02 -3.78 0.93
N SER A 73 -18.62 -3.13 -0.17
CA SER A 73 -18.75 -3.72 -1.51
C SER A 73 -17.54 -4.53 -1.94
N PHE A 74 -16.55 -4.66 -1.07
CA PHE A 74 -15.28 -5.29 -1.36
C PHE A 74 -14.89 -6.27 -0.26
N ASP A 75 -14.13 -7.28 -0.63
CA ASP A 75 -13.39 -8.16 0.29
C ASP A 75 -11.89 -7.94 0.08
N LEU A 76 -11.11 -7.90 1.15
CA LEU A 76 -9.67 -7.91 1.07
C LEU A 76 -9.18 -9.27 0.56
N VAL A 77 -8.22 -9.25 -0.37
CA VAL A 77 -7.57 -10.47 -0.84
C VAL A 77 -6.40 -10.80 0.12
N PRO A 78 -6.51 -11.88 0.93
CA PRO A 78 -5.48 -12.22 1.90
C PRO A 78 -4.12 -12.45 1.23
N GLY A 79 -3.03 -12.04 1.93
CA GLY A 79 -1.67 -12.24 1.45
C GLY A 79 -1.21 -11.25 0.37
N THR A 80 -1.98 -10.20 0.10
CA THR A 80 -1.63 -9.18 -0.91
C THR A 80 -1.03 -7.91 -0.33
N PHE A 81 -0.78 -7.88 0.98
CA PHE A 81 -0.13 -6.72 1.59
C PHE A 81 1.29 -6.55 1.05
N CYS A 82 1.57 -5.37 0.55
CA CYS A 82 2.90 -4.96 0.09
C CYS A 82 3.25 -3.62 0.74
N LEU A 83 4.39 -3.53 1.38
CA LEU A 83 4.84 -2.35 2.09
C LEU A 83 6.17 -1.85 1.54
N THR A 84 6.23 -0.56 1.21
CA THR A 84 7.44 0.08 0.70
C THR A 84 7.87 1.21 1.63
N VAL A 85 9.18 1.40 1.75
CA VAL A 85 9.81 2.51 2.47
C VAL A 85 10.79 3.21 1.53
N GLY A 86 10.60 4.50 1.29
CA GLY A 86 11.41 5.24 0.33
C GLY A 86 11.38 4.65 -1.08
N GLY A 87 10.28 4.00 -1.46
CA GLY A 87 10.11 3.31 -2.75
C GLY A 87 10.71 1.90 -2.82
N GLN A 88 11.32 1.41 -1.75
CA GLN A 88 11.88 0.05 -1.67
C GLN A 88 10.90 -0.89 -0.97
N GLU A 89 10.55 -2.02 -1.61
CA GLU A 89 9.68 -3.03 -1.03
C GLU A 89 10.39 -3.77 0.11
N LEU A 90 9.71 -3.94 1.23
CA LEU A 90 10.21 -4.69 2.36
C LEU A 90 9.90 -6.18 2.23
N GLN A 91 10.88 -6.99 2.61
CA GLN A 91 10.66 -8.43 2.80
C GLN A 91 9.67 -8.65 3.94
N TYR A 92 8.83 -9.67 3.81
CA TYR A 92 7.81 -9.99 4.81
C TYR A 92 7.79 -11.47 5.16
N LYS A 93 7.21 -11.76 6.33
CA LYS A 93 6.84 -13.09 6.77
C LYS A 93 5.38 -13.05 7.24
N GLN A 94 4.60 -14.01 6.78
CA GLN A 94 3.22 -14.19 7.23
C GLN A 94 3.15 -15.33 8.25
N ASP A 95 2.40 -15.10 9.32
CA ASP A 95 2.10 -16.10 10.35
C ASP A 95 0.59 -15.99 10.68
N GLY A 96 -0.19 -16.92 10.14
CA GLY A 96 -1.64 -16.89 10.23
C GLY A 96 -2.22 -15.59 9.61
N ASN A 97 -2.91 -14.82 10.42
CA ASN A 97 -3.50 -13.53 10.05
C ASN A 97 -2.58 -12.33 10.32
N VAL A 98 -1.34 -12.57 10.71
CA VAL A 98 -0.35 -11.52 10.99
C VAL A 98 0.73 -11.53 9.91
N THR A 99 1.06 -10.36 9.38
CA THR A 99 2.15 -10.15 8.43
C THR A 99 3.18 -9.20 9.05
N TYR A 100 4.43 -9.65 9.14
CA TYR A 100 5.57 -8.89 9.67
C TYR A 100 6.45 -8.42 8.52
N PHE A 101 6.84 -7.14 8.52
CA PHE A 101 7.68 -6.54 7.48
C PHE A 101 8.98 -6.00 8.05
N GLY A 102 10.08 -6.25 7.32
CA GLY A 102 11.41 -5.77 7.64
C GLY A 102 12.03 -6.41 8.88
N GLY A 103 13.28 -6.10 9.18
CA GLY A 103 14.01 -6.68 10.29
C GLY A 103 14.13 -8.20 10.20
N ASP A 104 14.05 -8.88 11.34
CA ASP A 104 14.06 -10.34 11.42
C ASP A 104 12.72 -10.98 11.03
N GLN A 105 11.73 -10.16 10.70
CA GLN A 105 10.40 -10.61 10.32
C GLN A 105 9.77 -11.53 11.37
N ASN A 106 9.89 -11.15 12.62
CA ASN A 106 9.30 -11.85 13.74
C ASN A 106 8.68 -10.85 14.73
N GLU A 107 7.93 -11.36 15.70
CA GLU A 107 7.17 -10.53 16.65
C GLU A 107 8.04 -9.52 17.44
N SER A 108 9.31 -9.81 17.64
CA SER A 108 10.22 -8.97 18.43
C SER A 108 10.99 -7.94 17.60
N HIS A 109 11.24 -8.21 16.32
CA HIS A 109 12.19 -7.48 15.49
C HIS A 109 11.61 -6.99 14.15
N TYR A 110 10.30 -6.84 14.04
CA TYR A 110 9.67 -6.28 12.85
C TYR A 110 9.80 -4.75 12.82
N ARG A 111 9.78 -4.18 11.63
CA ARG A 111 9.66 -2.73 11.42
C ARG A 111 8.19 -2.30 11.36
N PHE A 112 7.37 -3.11 10.69
CA PHE A 112 5.93 -2.92 10.60
C PHE A 112 5.21 -4.26 10.74
N LYS A 113 3.98 -4.22 11.25
CA LYS A 113 3.15 -5.41 11.41
C LYS A 113 1.72 -5.11 11.00
N ILE A 114 1.09 -6.04 10.28
CA ILE A 114 -0.33 -6.00 9.95
C ILE A 114 -1.03 -7.17 10.62
N GLU A 115 -2.08 -6.87 11.35
CA GLU A 115 -2.97 -7.85 11.97
C GLU A 115 -4.32 -7.77 11.23
N TYR A 116 -4.65 -8.80 10.44
CA TYR A 116 -5.87 -8.87 9.66
C TYR A 116 -6.97 -9.63 10.40
N ASP A 117 -8.17 -9.06 10.46
CA ASP A 117 -9.38 -9.70 10.94
C ASP A 117 -10.30 -10.00 9.75
N GLY A 118 -10.29 -11.25 9.29
CA GLY A 118 -11.12 -11.68 8.17
C GLY A 118 -12.61 -11.75 8.47
N ALA A 119 -13.04 -11.71 9.74
CA ALA A 119 -14.47 -11.69 10.09
C ALA A 119 -15.06 -10.28 9.98
N ALA A 120 -14.24 -9.28 10.27
CA ALA A 120 -14.61 -7.85 10.18
C ALA A 120 -14.14 -7.21 8.86
N ASP A 121 -13.40 -7.94 8.03
CA ASP A 121 -12.70 -7.45 6.83
C ASP A 121 -11.94 -6.15 7.10
N SER A 122 -11.15 -6.17 8.14
CA SER A 122 -10.40 -5.03 8.65
C SER A 122 -8.98 -5.43 9.03
N PHE A 123 -8.09 -4.45 9.13
CA PHE A 123 -6.74 -4.71 9.62
C PHE A 123 -6.22 -3.56 10.46
N THR A 124 -5.29 -3.89 11.35
CA THR A 124 -4.49 -2.91 12.08
C THR A 124 -3.05 -2.97 11.59
N TRP A 125 -2.55 -1.86 11.06
CA TRP A 125 -1.16 -1.70 10.67
C TRP A 125 -0.40 -1.00 11.80
N LYS A 126 0.51 -1.72 12.45
CA LYS A 126 1.36 -1.23 13.56
C LYS A 126 2.72 -0.79 13.04
N ILE A 127 3.15 0.37 13.46
CA ILE A 127 4.40 1.02 13.09
C ILE A 127 5.36 0.88 14.28
N ASN A 128 6.56 0.32 14.04
CA ASN A 128 7.55 0.05 15.08
C ASN A 128 8.88 0.79 14.87
N GLU A 129 8.88 1.76 13.95
CA GLU A 129 10.04 2.61 13.68
C GLU A 129 9.61 4.04 13.31
N PRO A 130 10.50 5.03 13.40
CA PRO A 130 10.23 6.39 12.95
C PRO A 130 9.93 6.44 11.45
N VAL A 131 8.86 7.15 11.07
CA VAL A 131 8.50 7.41 9.66
C VAL A 131 9.05 8.75 9.23
N SER A 132 10.03 8.73 8.34
CA SER A 132 10.69 9.93 7.84
C SER A 132 9.96 10.51 6.62
N ASN A 133 9.85 11.83 6.55
CA ASN A 133 9.38 12.54 5.36
C ASN A 133 10.28 12.33 4.12
N PHE A 134 11.54 11.92 4.32
CA PHE A 134 12.48 11.61 3.24
C PHE A 134 12.40 10.18 2.73
N ALA A 135 11.73 9.31 3.48
CA ALA A 135 11.52 7.92 3.14
C ALA A 135 10.03 7.55 3.42
N PRO A 136 9.12 8.01 2.57
CA PRO A 136 7.69 7.79 2.78
C PRO A 136 7.37 6.29 2.84
N VAL A 137 6.50 5.93 3.76
CA VAL A 137 6.01 4.57 3.93
C VAL A 137 4.67 4.44 3.23
N LYS A 138 4.54 3.43 2.37
CA LYS A 138 3.31 3.14 1.64
C LYS A 138 2.93 1.69 1.82
N LEU A 139 1.72 1.48 2.31
CA LEU A 139 1.05 0.18 2.31
C LEU A 139 0.13 0.10 1.10
N SER A 140 0.15 -1.02 0.40
CA SER A 140 -0.80 -1.36 -0.65
C SER A 140 -1.31 -2.78 -0.46
N TYR A 141 -2.55 -3.01 -0.85
CA TYR A 141 -3.22 -4.30 -0.78
C TYR A 141 -4.26 -4.40 -1.89
N THR A 142 -4.72 -5.59 -2.20
CA THR A 142 -5.72 -5.83 -3.23
C THR A 142 -7.09 -6.08 -2.59
N VAL A 143 -8.10 -5.43 -3.12
CA VAL A 143 -9.49 -5.73 -2.82
C VAL A 143 -10.19 -6.29 -4.06
N LYS A 144 -11.19 -7.11 -3.87
CA LYS A 144 -12.08 -7.64 -4.91
C LYS A 144 -13.53 -7.30 -4.56
N LEU A 145 -14.41 -7.29 -5.55
CA LEU A 145 -15.84 -7.13 -5.28
C LEU A 145 -16.37 -8.27 -4.40
N ALA A 146 -17.13 -7.93 -3.37
CA ALA A 146 -17.73 -8.85 -2.41
C ALA A 146 -18.84 -9.73 -3.01
N GLY A 147 -19.08 -9.71 -4.30
CA GLY A 147 -20.10 -10.51 -4.97
C GLY A 147 -20.08 -10.36 -6.48
N THR A 148 -20.96 -11.06 -7.16
CA THR A 148 -21.12 -10.90 -8.61
C THR A 148 -21.96 -9.65 -8.88
N PRO A 149 -21.43 -8.64 -9.57
CA PRO A 149 -22.17 -7.43 -9.85
C PRO A 149 -23.30 -7.69 -10.84
N ALA A 150 -24.44 -7.01 -10.65
CA ALA A 150 -25.47 -6.95 -11.68
C ALA A 150 -24.91 -6.26 -12.94
N ALA A 151 -25.53 -6.53 -14.10
CA ALA A 151 -25.16 -5.79 -15.32
C ALA A 151 -25.45 -4.29 -15.18
N GLY A 152 -24.57 -3.45 -15.72
CA GLY A 152 -24.71 -2.01 -15.68
C GLY A 152 -23.49 -1.29 -15.14
N THR A 153 -23.60 0.04 -15.01
CA THR A 153 -22.55 0.89 -14.44
C THR A 153 -22.80 1.07 -12.95
N HIS A 154 -21.77 0.89 -12.15
CA HIS A 154 -21.79 0.96 -10.70
C HIS A 154 -20.69 1.91 -10.20
N GLY A 155 -21.00 2.59 -9.11
CA GLY A 155 -20.06 3.46 -8.42
C GLY A 155 -19.86 4.82 -9.08
N VAL A 156 -19.10 5.65 -8.42
CA VAL A 156 -18.66 6.99 -8.86
C VAL A 156 -17.18 7.10 -8.57
N MET A 157 -16.39 7.55 -9.54
CA MET A 157 -14.96 7.73 -9.36
C MET A 157 -14.68 8.95 -8.46
N ASP A 158 -14.03 8.73 -7.35
CA ASP A 158 -13.62 9.73 -6.37
C ASP A 158 -12.42 9.16 -5.61
N LEU A 159 -11.21 9.37 -6.12
CA LEU A 159 -9.99 8.75 -5.60
C LEU A 159 -9.55 9.31 -4.26
N ASN A 160 -9.82 10.58 -4.01
CA ASN A 160 -9.41 11.23 -2.77
C ASN A 160 -10.48 11.20 -1.68
N GLY A 161 -11.71 10.79 -2.02
CA GLY A 161 -12.82 10.69 -1.08
C GLY A 161 -13.39 12.02 -0.58
N ASP A 162 -13.21 13.09 -1.35
CA ASP A 162 -13.68 14.43 -0.96
C ASP A 162 -15.15 14.70 -1.35
N GLY A 163 -15.80 13.76 -2.03
CA GLY A 163 -17.19 13.87 -2.47
C GLY A 163 -17.37 14.51 -3.86
N TYR A 164 -16.27 14.74 -4.56
CA TYR A 164 -16.28 15.21 -5.94
C TYR A 164 -15.71 14.15 -6.87
N VAL A 165 -16.09 14.19 -8.14
CA VAL A 165 -15.44 13.35 -9.15
C VAL A 165 -14.01 13.87 -9.36
N ASP A 166 -13.04 12.97 -9.46
CA ASP A 166 -11.66 13.34 -9.80
C ASP A 166 -11.66 14.15 -11.10
N ASP A 167 -10.80 15.12 -11.18
CA ASP A 167 -10.65 16.08 -12.28
C ASP A 167 -11.79 17.07 -12.47
N THR A 168 -12.80 17.10 -11.60
CA THR A 168 -13.88 18.06 -11.69
C THR A 168 -14.13 18.77 -10.37
N THR A 169 -14.69 19.98 -10.43
CA THR A 169 -15.19 20.71 -9.26
C THR A 169 -16.70 20.52 -9.08
N THR A 170 -17.31 19.64 -9.87
CA THR A 170 -18.74 19.38 -9.83
C THR A 170 -19.02 18.34 -8.76
N HIS A 171 -19.87 18.69 -7.82
CA HIS A 171 -20.33 17.79 -6.78
C HIS A 171 -21.08 16.59 -7.37
N VAL A 172 -20.78 15.38 -6.92
CA VAL A 172 -21.44 14.14 -7.34
C VAL A 172 -22.31 13.55 -6.23
N ASP A 173 -23.25 12.69 -6.62
CA ASP A 173 -24.07 11.94 -5.69
C ASP A 173 -23.24 10.78 -5.09
N VAL A 174 -22.59 11.06 -3.98
CA VAL A 174 -21.76 10.09 -3.25
C VAL A 174 -22.55 8.93 -2.66
N SER A 175 -23.90 8.98 -2.67
CA SER A 175 -24.72 7.85 -2.22
C SER A 175 -24.53 6.59 -3.08
N LYS A 176 -24.02 6.76 -4.31
CA LYS A 176 -23.69 5.67 -5.25
C LYS A 176 -22.22 5.29 -5.21
N ALA A 177 -21.41 5.97 -4.43
CA ALA A 177 -19.98 5.69 -4.35
C ALA A 177 -19.71 4.28 -3.82
N LEU A 178 -18.77 3.59 -4.44
CA LEU A 178 -18.25 2.32 -3.99
C LEU A 178 -16.88 2.57 -3.35
N TYR A 179 -16.90 2.91 -2.08
CA TYR A 179 -15.68 3.18 -1.32
C TYR A 179 -14.88 1.91 -1.12
N THR A 180 -13.58 1.98 -1.37
CA THR A 180 -12.64 0.85 -1.16
C THR A 180 -12.33 0.62 0.31
N ASN A 181 -12.51 1.66 1.15
CA ASN A 181 -12.43 1.56 2.59
C ASN A 181 -13.61 2.27 3.26
N GLU A 182 -14.16 1.68 4.31
CA GLU A 182 -15.20 2.29 5.16
C GLU A 182 -14.58 3.35 6.08
N SER A 183 -13.40 3.06 6.62
CA SER A 183 -12.59 3.98 7.42
C SER A 183 -11.13 3.57 7.37
N ALA A 184 -10.23 4.55 7.41
CA ALA A 184 -8.81 4.34 7.62
C ALA A 184 -8.31 5.47 8.53
N ILE A 185 -7.91 5.14 9.76
CA ILE A 185 -7.58 6.11 10.80
C ILE A 185 -6.17 5.88 11.32
N LEU A 186 -5.31 6.87 11.17
CA LEU A 186 -3.99 6.90 11.77
C LEU A 186 -4.10 7.49 13.20
N THR A 187 -3.62 6.75 14.17
CA THR A 187 -3.34 7.22 15.53
C THR A 187 -1.82 7.40 15.64
N PRO A 188 -1.31 8.61 15.52
CA PRO A 188 0.12 8.86 15.54
C PRO A 188 0.65 8.87 16.98
N VAL A 189 1.88 8.38 17.15
CA VAL A 189 2.68 8.53 18.36
C VAL A 189 3.97 9.20 17.94
N ALA A 190 4.29 10.33 18.56
CA ALA A 190 5.52 11.06 18.27
C ALA A 190 6.73 10.40 18.95
N THR A 191 7.93 10.81 18.57
CA THR A 191 9.19 10.27 19.13
C THR A 191 9.32 10.41 20.64
N ASP A 192 8.67 11.42 21.23
CA ASP A 192 8.61 11.61 22.69
C ASP A 192 7.60 10.68 23.39
N GLY A 193 6.90 9.85 22.61
CA GLY A 193 5.89 8.91 23.11
C GLY A 193 4.50 9.55 23.33
N GLU A 194 4.34 10.83 23.01
CA GLU A 194 3.04 11.46 23.08
C GLU A 194 2.14 11.03 21.91
N GLN A 195 0.91 10.66 22.21
CA GLN A 195 -0.09 10.34 21.20
C GLN A 195 -0.65 11.64 20.63
N GLY A 196 -0.57 11.77 19.30
CA GLY A 196 -1.16 12.88 18.59
C GLY A 196 -2.65 12.70 18.31
N GLU A 197 -3.24 13.70 17.67
CA GLU A 197 -4.62 13.66 17.21
C GLU A 197 -4.81 12.63 16.10
N ALA A 198 -5.91 11.89 16.13
CA ALA A 198 -6.21 10.89 15.12
C ALA A 198 -6.51 11.56 13.78
N LEU A 199 -5.97 11.00 12.69
CA LEU A 199 -6.11 11.50 11.34
C LEU A 199 -6.84 10.48 10.48
N GLU A 200 -7.95 10.88 9.85
CA GLU A 200 -8.67 10.04 8.90
C GLU A 200 -8.09 10.20 7.50
N PHE A 201 -7.83 9.07 6.83
CA PHE A 201 -7.43 9.06 5.42
C PHE A 201 -8.64 9.28 4.51
N PRO A 202 -8.46 9.83 3.30
CA PRO A 202 -9.51 9.90 2.29
C PRO A 202 -10.09 8.52 1.98
N LYS A 203 -11.37 8.49 1.61
CA LYS A 203 -12.11 7.27 1.23
C LYS A 203 -12.27 7.20 -0.29
N PRO A 204 -11.29 6.66 -1.02
CA PRO A 204 -11.38 6.62 -2.47
C PRO A 204 -12.52 5.70 -2.91
N SER A 205 -13.27 6.11 -3.92
CA SER A 205 -14.28 5.28 -4.55
C SER A 205 -13.89 4.90 -5.96
N VAL A 206 -14.49 3.83 -6.46
CA VAL A 206 -14.26 3.31 -7.80
C VAL A 206 -15.56 3.24 -8.59
N SER A 207 -15.45 3.26 -9.92
CA SER A 207 -16.55 2.96 -10.80
C SER A 207 -16.17 1.85 -11.77
N TYR A 208 -17.13 1.02 -12.14
CA TYR A 208 -16.95 -0.02 -13.14
C TYR A 208 -18.25 -0.31 -13.89
N THR A 209 -18.12 -0.92 -15.06
CA THR A 209 -19.26 -1.40 -15.84
C THR A 209 -19.21 -2.91 -15.93
N ALA A 210 -20.24 -3.58 -15.41
CA ALA A 210 -20.42 -5.02 -15.56
C ALA A 210 -21.20 -5.34 -16.83
N ALA A 211 -20.67 -6.23 -17.66
CA ALA A 211 -21.38 -6.73 -18.83
C ALA A 211 -22.52 -7.66 -18.38
N ALA A 212 -23.64 -7.67 -19.12
CA ALA A 212 -24.65 -8.70 -18.96
C ALA A 212 -24.07 -10.02 -19.43
N TYR A 213 -23.95 -10.97 -18.50
CA TYR A 213 -23.66 -12.35 -18.89
C TYR A 213 -24.95 -12.96 -19.44
N TYR A 214 -25.09 -13.01 -20.76
CA TYR A 214 -26.05 -13.89 -21.37
C TYR A 214 -25.50 -15.31 -21.26
N TYR A 215 -26.04 -16.11 -20.35
CA TYR A 215 -25.84 -17.53 -20.39
C TYR A 215 -26.55 -18.03 -21.66
N SER A 216 -25.81 -18.15 -22.75
CA SER A 216 -26.30 -18.92 -23.88
C SER A 216 -26.28 -20.38 -23.42
N GLU A 217 -27.45 -20.94 -23.19
CA GLU A 217 -27.57 -22.36 -22.96
C GLU A 217 -26.71 -23.09 -24.00
N PRO A 218 -25.83 -23.99 -23.59
CA PRO A 218 -25.06 -24.76 -24.55
C PRO A 218 -26.04 -25.38 -25.55
N PRO A 219 -25.79 -25.32 -26.86
CA PRO A 219 -26.70 -25.90 -27.82
C PRO A 219 -27.01 -27.33 -27.38
N ALA A 220 -28.30 -27.67 -27.31
CA ALA A 220 -28.75 -29.00 -26.90
C ALA A 220 -27.91 -30.04 -27.63
N PRO A 221 -27.44 -31.10 -26.96
CA PRO A 221 -26.55 -32.08 -27.56
C PRO A 221 -27.28 -32.60 -28.81
N VAL A 222 -26.70 -32.30 -29.96
CA VAL A 222 -27.19 -32.79 -31.25
C VAL A 222 -27.18 -34.29 -31.11
N LYS A 223 -28.38 -34.94 -31.10
CA LYS A 223 -28.49 -36.39 -31.19
C LYS A 223 -27.73 -36.78 -32.46
N ARG A 224 -26.50 -37.24 -32.29
CA ARG A 224 -25.76 -37.85 -33.37
C ARG A 224 -26.61 -39.03 -33.87
N THR A 225 -27.25 -38.85 -34.98
CA THR A 225 -27.67 -39.96 -35.80
C THR A 225 -26.41 -40.73 -36.08
N VAL A 226 -26.35 -41.98 -35.59
CA VAL A 226 -25.23 -42.89 -35.78
C VAL A 226 -25.00 -42.97 -37.28
N SER A 227 -23.97 -42.28 -37.78
CA SER A 227 -23.49 -42.55 -39.14
C SER A 227 -23.06 -43.99 -39.23
N PRO A 228 -23.34 -44.67 -40.33
CA PRO A 228 -22.89 -46.05 -40.51
C PRO A 228 -21.35 -46.03 -40.36
N THR A 229 -20.85 -47.00 -39.63
CA THR A 229 -19.47 -47.23 -39.28
C THR A 229 -18.54 -47.00 -40.43
N THR A 230 -17.97 -45.81 -40.55
CA THR A 230 -16.72 -45.62 -41.26
C THR A 230 -15.65 -46.21 -40.36
N PHE A 231 -14.89 -47.15 -40.92
CA PHE A 231 -13.80 -47.82 -40.25
C PHE A 231 -12.83 -46.79 -39.69
N ASP A 232 -12.89 -46.57 -38.36
CA ASP A 232 -11.99 -45.69 -37.66
C ASP A 232 -10.68 -46.44 -37.38
N ALA A 233 -9.71 -46.24 -38.24
CA ALA A 233 -8.31 -46.69 -38.03
C ALA A 233 -7.64 -45.86 -36.90
N GLY A 234 -8.43 -45.14 -36.07
CA GLY A 234 -8.06 -44.01 -35.29
C GLY A 234 -6.96 -44.27 -34.28
N ILE A 235 -7.23 -44.94 -33.23
CA ILE A 235 -6.36 -44.92 -32.04
C ILE A 235 -5.04 -45.69 -32.24
N ALA A 236 -5.05 -46.80 -32.97
CA ALA A 236 -3.85 -47.60 -33.20
C ALA A 236 -2.79 -46.88 -34.03
N VAL A 237 -3.20 -46.15 -35.08
CA VAL A 237 -2.28 -45.40 -35.94
C VAL A 237 -1.65 -44.20 -35.22
N TYR A 238 -2.42 -43.50 -34.40
CA TYR A 238 -1.92 -42.41 -33.59
C TYR A 238 -0.98 -42.88 -32.47
N ALA A 239 -1.23 -44.04 -31.88
CA ALA A 239 -0.36 -44.67 -30.91
C ALA A 239 0.99 -45.11 -31.51
N GLU A 240 0.99 -45.62 -32.71
CA GLU A 240 2.23 -45.99 -33.42
C GLU A 240 3.05 -44.77 -33.83
N VAL A 241 2.41 -43.69 -34.30
CA VAL A 241 3.12 -42.44 -34.64
C VAL A 241 3.69 -41.79 -33.39
N ALA A 242 2.98 -41.79 -32.26
CA ALA A 242 3.48 -41.27 -30.99
C ALA A 242 4.67 -42.12 -30.46
N ALA A 243 4.61 -43.43 -30.57
CA ALA A 243 5.71 -44.33 -30.18
C ALA A 243 6.98 -44.13 -31.03
N LEU A 244 6.82 -43.92 -32.33
CA LEU A 244 7.93 -43.66 -33.25
C LEU A 244 8.57 -42.29 -33.00
N SER A 245 7.79 -41.28 -32.66
CA SER A 245 8.30 -39.94 -32.31
C SER A 245 9.05 -39.93 -30.97
N LEU A 246 8.61 -40.68 -29.98
CA LEU A 246 9.31 -40.86 -28.70
C LEU A 246 10.63 -41.64 -28.89
N ALA A 247 10.64 -42.70 -29.68
CA ALA A 247 11.85 -43.46 -29.98
C ALA A 247 12.88 -42.61 -30.74
N GLY A 248 12.42 -41.71 -31.62
CA GLY A 248 13.25 -40.75 -32.32
C GLY A 248 13.91 -39.73 -31.40
N ALA A 249 13.15 -39.21 -30.42
CA ALA A 249 13.64 -38.24 -29.45
C ALA A 249 14.70 -38.85 -28.50
N VAL A 250 14.48 -40.08 -28.03
CA VAL A 250 15.46 -40.78 -27.19
C VAL A 250 16.76 -41.06 -27.93
N LYS A 251 16.70 -41.38 -29.26
CA LYS A 251 17.88 -41.63 -30.05
C LYS A 251 18.70 -40.35 -30.37
N LEU A 252 18.04 -39.19 -30.46
CA LEU A 252 18.67 -37.90 -30.63
C LEU A 252 19.32 -37.39 -29.32
N CYS A 253 18.69 -37.58 -28.18
CA CYS A 253 19.29 -37.25 -26.89
C CYS A 253 20.46 -38.15 -26.51
N GLY A 254 20.42 -39.46 -26.86
CA GLY A 254 21.51 -40.41 -26.60
C GLY A 254 22.78 -40.12 -27.42
N ARG A 255 22.66 -39.44 -28.57
CA ARG A 255 23.84 -39.06 -29.41
C ARG A 255 24.57 -37.81 -28.95
N ARG A 256 23.92 -36.93 -28.18
CA ARG A 256 24.56 -35.72 -27.64
C ARG A 256 25.47 -35.98 -26.44
N GLY A 257 25.21 -37.04 -25.67
CA GLY A 257 26.02 -37.43 -24.51
C GLY A 257 27.34 -38.16 -24.80
N ARG A 258 27.74 -38.34 -26.06
CA ARG A 258 28.93 -39.13 -26.42
C ARG A 258 30.01 -38.31 -27.15
N ARG A 259 29.94 -36.99 -27.13
CA ARG A 259 30.93 -36.11 -27.80
C ARG A 259 31.78 -35.27 -26.88
N ASP A 260 31.58 -35.36 -25.56
CA ASP A 260 32.41 -34.68 -24.57
C ASP A 260 32.91 -35.70 -23.52
N ALA A 261 33.79 -36.59 -23.96
CA ALA A 261 34.67 -37.41 -23.15
C ALA A 261 35.99 -37.65 -23.89
#